data_f620e2c8b3a3c99aff9a9acc10a85f54
#
_entry.id   f620e2c8b3a3c99aff9a9acc10a85f54
#
_cell.length_a   1.000
_cell.length_b   1.000
_cell.length_c   1.000
_cell.angle_alpha   90.00
_cell.angle_beta   90.00
_cell.angle_gamma   90.00
#
_symmetry.space_group_name_H-M   'P 1'
#
loop_
_entity.id
_entity.type
_entity.pdbx_description
1 polymer ?
#
loop_
_entity_poly.entity_id
_entity_poly.type
_entity_poly.pdbx_seq_one_letter_code
_entity_poly.pdbx_strand_id
1 'polypeptide(L)'
;MRTPLLRLSAFLLAALPAALSAAAPKVAPIPKGVPPGVWVREGYRLTVAVEDLKIARFLALGPDGTLYVSVPREGRIVACRDRDGDGTYEQRTDFVAGRDPATILQGVQWHDGWLWFAQLNAISKARDTNGDGKADEVVEVIGADRLPTGARGGHSWRALLIHGGRIYTHVGDQTNATNEPIEASERKKIWSFALDGSDKRLFATGVRNTEKFAVRPGTSELWGVDHDIDNMAAKLEGDRKFGQPITDHNPPAELNHYVEGGFYGHPWLVGKNQPNLEFLSEPRLMEYAQKARVPAWLLPAHSSANSLTFYSGSRIPGARGDAFVAQKGGWNATEKVGYCLSRIHFEDGRPWGEQKVVNFLRGGSEILGRPADCIEAPDGSLLFSDDTGGKVYRLAWAGK
;
A
#
# COMPACT_ATOMS: atom_id res chain seq x y z
N MET A 1 87.32 -5.05 23.24
CA MET A 1 86.62 -3.98 23.94
C MET A 1 86.12 -2.98 22.90
N ARG A 2 84.88 -2.99 22.55
CA ARG A 2 84.27 -1.95 21.71
C ARG A 2 82.90 -1.64 22.30
N THR A 3 82.72 -0.43 22.75
CA THR A 3 81.52 0.16 23.34
C THR A 3 80.48 0.42 22.23
N PRO A 4 79.18 0.19 22.45
CA PRO A 4 78.15 0.61 21.51
C PRO A 4 77.61 2.00 21.84
N LEU A 5 77.53 2.83 20.81
CA LEU A 5 76.90 4.15 20.81
C LEU A 5 75.35 4.03 20.93
N LEU A 6 74.78 4.71 21.93
CA LEU A 6 73.34 4.97 22.04
C LEU A 6 72.92 6.01 21.00
N ARG A 7 71.96 5.66 20.15
CA ARG A 7 71.27 6.64 19.30
C ARG A 7 70.00 7.09 20.01
N LEU A 8 69.93 8.36 20.30
CA LEU A 8 68.71 9.06 20.76
C LEU A 8 67.82 9.30 19.57
N SER A 9 66.63 8.68 19.58
CA SER A 9 65.58 8.99 18.59
C SER A 9 64.67 10.09 19.13
N ALA A 10 64.65 11.24 18.46
CA ALA A 10 63.74 12.35 18.78
C ALA A 10 62.33 11.98 18.28
N PHE A 11 61.35 11.92 19.17
CA PHE A 11 59.93 11.83 18.83
C PHE A 11 59.42 13.22 18.42
N LEU A 12 59.04 13.38 17.16
CA LEU A 12 58.25 14.52 16.70
C LEU A 12 56.80 14.31 17.17
N LEU A 13 56.30 15.14 18.06
CA LEU A 13 54.88 15.27 18.33
C LEU A 13 54.20 15.97 17.14
N ALA A 14 53.46 15.20 16.32
CA ALA A 14 52.57 15.76 15.33
C ALA A 14 51.31 16.29 16.03
N ALA A 15 51.07 17.59 15.95
CA ALA A 15 49.82 18.20 16.41
C ALA A 15 48.68 17.76 15.52
N LEU A 16 47.68 17.07 16.08
CA LEU A 16 46.41 16.78 15.41
C LEU A 16 45.66 18.09 15.12
N PRO A 17 45.13 18.27 13.90
CA PRO A 17 44.26 19.42 13.63
C PRO A 17 42.96 19.30 14.43
N ALA A 18 42.54 20.41 15.01
CA ALA A 18 41.26 20.52 15.72
C ALA A 18 40.09 20.10 14.79
N ALA A 19 39.30 19.12 15.24
CA ALA A 19 38.10 18.71 14.56
C ALA A 19 37.15 19.90 14.42
N LEU A 20 36.86 20.32 13.19
CA LEU A 20 35.75 21.23 12.92
C LEU A 20 34.47 20.56 13.44
N SER A 21 33.89 21.12 14.49
CA SER A 21 32.56 20.80 14.94
C SER A 21 31.58 21.15 13.79
N ALA A 22 31.12 20.16 13.05
CA ALA A 22 30.03 20.35 12.11
C ALA A 22 28.82 20.80 12.93
N ALA A 23 28.29 21.99 12.62
CA ALA A 23 27.06 22.48 13.22
C ALA A 23 25.97 21.43 13.01
N ALA A 24 25.21 21.08 14.05
CA ALA A 24 24.09 20.17 13.95
C ALA A 24 23.14 20.62 12.80
N PRO A 25 22.70 19.73 11.94
CA PRO A 25 21.84 20.10 10.83
C PRO A 25 20.62 20.84 11.39
N LYS A 26 20.33 22.04 10.87
CA LYS A 26 19.13 22.80 11.22
C LYS A 26 17.93 21.96 10.80
N VAL A 27 17.21 21.39 11.77
CA VAL A 27 15.94 20.70 11.52
C VAL A 27 15.00 21.74 10.90
N ALA A 28 14.56 21.49 9.67
CA ALA A 28 13.57 22.34 9.03
C ALA A 28 12.29 22.40 9.91
N PRO A 29 11.63 23.56 10.01
CA PRO A 29 10.39 23.65 10.77
C PRO A 29 9.36 22.64 10.26
N ILE A 30 8.70 21.93 11.19
CA ILE A 30 7.64 20.97 10.86
C ILE A 30 6.49 21.75 10.23
N PRO A 31 6.05 21.38 9.01
CA PRO A 31 4.93 22.06 8.35
C PRO A 31 3.64 21.96 9.16
N LYS A 32 2.80 23.00 9.09
CA LYS A 32 1.51 23.04 9.79
C LYS A 32 0.70 21.77 9.48
N GLY A 33 0.09 21.18 10.50
CA GLY A 33 -0.76 19.99 10.40
C GLY A 33 -0.03 18.64 10.33
N VAL A 34 1.29 18.60 10.09
CA VAL A 34 2.10 17.39 10.22
C VAL A 34 2.36 17.09 11.69
N PRO A 35 2.08 15.88 12.22
CA PRO A 35 2.33 15.57 13.61
C PRO A 35 3.82 15.72 13.99
N PRO A 36 4.16 16.35 15.12
CA PRO A 36 5.54 16.42 15.59
C PRO A 36 6.14 15.04 15.77
N GLY A 37 7.34 14.82 15.24
CA GLY A 37 8.05 13.53 15.35
C GLY A 37 7.86 12.60 14.16
N VAL A 38 7.08 12.98 13.15
CA VAL A 38 7.07 12.28 11.86
C VAL A 38 8.47 12.46 11.24
N TRP A 39 9.09 11.33 10.91
CA TRP A 39 10.37 11.35 10.22
C TRP A 39 10.15 11.37 8.69
N VAL A 40 10.87 12.26 8.02
CA VAL A 40 10.86 12.39 6.57
C VAL A 40 12.30 12.29 6.08
N ARG A 41 12.50 11.47 5.05
CA ARG A 41 13.83 11.29 4.46
C ARG A 41 14.37 12.59 3.88
N GLU A 42 15.67 12.80 4.04
CA GLU A 42 16.39 13.95 3.47
C GLU A 42 16.10 14.08 1.95
N GLY A 43 15.93 15.31 1.50
CA GLY A 43 15.55 15.67 0.13
C GLY A 43 14.04 15.69 -0.11
N TYR A 44 13.22 15.16 0.80
CA TYR A 44 11.76 15.24 0.71
C TYR A 44 11.18 16.28 1.66
N ARG A 45 10.06 16.85 1.25
CA ARG A 45 9.23 17.74 2.06
C ARG A 45 7.83 17.16 2.16
N LEU A 46 7.35 17.02 3.41
CA LEU A 46 6.00 16.55 3.71
C LEU A 46 5.13 17.75 4.11
N THR A 47 3.94 17.85 3.49
CA THR A 47 2.91 18.84 3.85
C THR A 47 1.56 18.16 3.96
N VAL A 48 0.57 18.81 4.57
CA VAL A 48 -0.82 18.36 4.56
C VAL A 48 -1.53 18.94 3.35
N ALA A 49 -2.10 18.08 2.53
CA ALA A 49 -2.90 18.44 1.36
C ALA A 49 -4.39 18.53 1.68
N VAL A 50 -4.90 17.60 2.49
CA VAL A 50 -6.29 17.59 3.00
C VAL A 50 -6.26 17.19 4.46
N GLU A 51 -7.09 17.80 5.30
CA GLU A 51 -7.28 17.41 6.71
C GLU A 51 -8.78 17.26 7.04
N ASP A 52 -9.10 16.84 8.25
CA ASP A 52 -10.48 16.75 8.79
C ASP A 52 -11.41 15.80 8.01
N LEU A 53 -10.88 14.74 7.44
CA LEU A 53 -11.63 13.59 6.95
C LEU A 53 -11.66 12.52 8.06
N LYS A 54 -12.80 11.89 8.31
CA LYS A 54 -12.86 10.88 9.39
C LYS A 54 -11.97 9.67 9.12
N ILE A 55 -11.96 9.20 7.88
CA ILE A 55 -11.06 8.17 7.38
C ILE A 55 -10.78 8.49 5.93
N ALA A 56 -9.60 9.00 5.64
CA ALA A 56 -9.12 9.13 4.27
C ALA A 56 -8.56 7.77 3.82
N ARG A 57 -9.19 7.13 2.83
CA ARG A 57 -8.78 5.78 2.45
C ARG A 57 -8.11 5.75 1.08
N PHE A 58 -8.83 5.59 -0.01
CA PHE A 58 -8.26 5.56 -1.35
C PHE A 58 -8.46 6.85 -2.13
N LEU A 59 -7.53 7.10 -3.03
CA LEU A 59 -7.34 8.35 -3.72
C LEU A 59 -7.43 8.15 -5.24
N ALA A 60 -8.03 9.11 -5.92
CA ALA A 60 -7.97 9.25 -7.38
C ALA A 60 -7.84 10.72 -7.75
N LEU A 61 -7.18 11.01 -8.87
CA LEU A 61 -7.11 12.35 -9.44
C LEU A 61 -7.93 12.42 -10.72
N GLY A 62 -8.77 13.44 -10.82
CA GLY A 62 -9.41 13.85 -12.06
C GLY A 62 -8.45 14.61 -12.97
N PRO A 63 -8.78 14.76 -14.26
CA PRO A 63 -7.95 15.47 -15.24
C PRO A 63 -7.81 16.97 -14.97
N ASP A 64 -8.75 17.53 -14.21
CA ASP A 64 -8.75 18.93 -13.76
C ASP A 64 -7.98 19.14 -12.44
N GLY A 65 -7.30 18.10 -11.94
CA GLY A 65 -6.59 18.13 -10.66
C GLY A 65 -7.45 17.93 -9.44
N THR A 66 -8.76 17.71 -9.59
CA THR A 66 -9.64 17.38 -8.45
C THR A 66 -9.19 16.05 -7.81
N LEU A 67 -8.93 16.08 -6.51
CA LEU A 67 -8.59 14.91 -5.72
C LEU A 67 -9.86 14.29 -5.13
N TYR A 68 -10.14 13.06 -5.48
CA TYR A 68 -11.25 12.28 -4.92
C TYR A 68 -10.72 11.38 -3.81
N VAL A 69 -11.35 11.46 -2.64
CA VAL A 69 -10.97 10.70 -1.45
C VAL A 69 -12.13 9.84 -0.99
N SER A 70 -11.97 8.53 -0.94
CA SER A 70 -12.98 7.65 -0.35
C SER A 70 -12.98 7.76 1.17
N VAL A 71 -14.17 7.83 1.76
CA VAL A 71 -14.42 7.89 3.20
C VAL A 71 -15.37 6.75 3.58
N PRO A 72 -14.87 5.50 3.67
CA PRO A 72 -15.70 4.31 3.73
C PRO A 72 -16.68 4.25 4.89
N ARG A 73 -16.29 4.76 6.06
CA ARG A 73 -17.15 4.77 7.25
C ARG A 73 -18.32 5.75 7.18
N GLU A 74 -18.28 6.67 6.23
CA GLU A 74 -19.35 7.64 5.97
C GLU A 74 -20.11 7.33 4.68
N GLY A 75 -19.68 6.29 3.94
CA GLY A 75 -20.32 5.90 2.68
C GLY A 75 -20.29 7.01 1.64
N ARG A 76 -19.18 7.78 1.57
CA ARG A 76 -19.04 8.91 0.65
C ARG A 76 -17.67 8.98 -0.01
N ILE A 77 -17.61 9.70 -1.11
CA ILE A 77 -16.40 10.14 -1.78
C ILE A 77 -16.41 11.67 -1.74
N VAL A 78 -15.30 12.26 -1.26
CA VAL A 78 -15.13 13.71 -1.20
C VAL A 78 -14.29 14.16 -2.39
N ALA A 79 -14.80 15.10 -3.18
CA ALA A 79 -14.04 15.86 -4.16
C ALA A 79 -13.35 17.02 -3.46
N CYS A 80 -12.04 17.10 -3.57
CA CYS A 80 -11.21 18.14 -2.98
C CYS A 80 -10.53 18.93 -4.11
N ARG A 81 -10.58 20.25 -4.06
CA ARG A 81 -9.97 21.14 -5.08
C ARG A 81 -9.00 22.11 -4.43
N ASP A 82 -7.83 22.19 -5.04
CA ASP A 82 -6.81 23.20 -4.78
C ASP A 82 -7.06 24.36 -5.75
N ARG A 83 -7.51 25.51 -5.21
CA ARG A 83 -7.93 26.62 -6.07
C ARG A 83 -6.83 27.60 -6.40
N ASP A 84 -5.85 27.73 -5.52
CA ASP A 84 -4.75 28.69 -5.69
C ASP A 84 -3.44 28.02 -6.12
N GLY A 85 -3.42 26.68 -6.21
CA GLY A 85 -2.28 25.92 -6.70
C GLY A 85 -1.15 25.77 -5.68
N ASP A 86 -1.44 25.96 -4.38
CA ASP A 86 -0.42 25.85 -3.32
C ASP A 86 -0.16 24.41 -2.85
N GLY A 87 -0.99 23.46 -3.31
CA GLY A 87 -0.93 22.04 -2.98
C GLY A 87 -1.77 21.67 -1.75
N THR A 88 -2.56 22.62 -1.23
CA THR A 88 -3.59 22.40 -0.21
C THR A 88 -4.95 22.38 -0.91
N TYR A 89 -5.78 21.39 -0.59
CA TYR A 89 -7.10 21.23 -1.20
C TYR A 89 -8.17 21.78 -0.26
N GLU A 90 -8.38 23.10 -0.28
CA GLU A 90 -9.22 23.82 0.68
C GLU A 90 -10.72 23.68 0.41
N GLN A 91 -11.12 23.49 -0.87
CA GLN A 91 -12.52 23.30 -1.21
C GLN A 91 -12.90 21.83 -1.23
N ARG A 92 -14.01 21.50 -0.55
CA ARG A 92 -14.51 20.12 -0.44
C ARG A 92 -16.00 20.06 -0.76
N THR A 93 -16.37 19.01 -1.50
CA THR A 93 -17.76 18.70 -1.83
C THR A 93 -17.97 17.19 -1.72
N ASP A 94 -19.09 16.74 -1.18
CA ASP A 94 -19.46 15.33 -1.22
C ASP A 94 -19.84 14.97 -2.66
N PHE A 95 -18.90 14.33 -3.38
CA PHE A 95 -19.09 13.96 -4.77
C PHE A 95 -20.09 12.80 -4.91
N VAL A 96 -19.89 11.74 -4.14
CA VAL A 96 -20.85 10.66 -3.96
C VAL A 96 -21.17 10.59 -2.48
N ALA A 97 -22.45 10.53 -2.11
CA ALA A 97 -22.88 10.46 -0.72
C ALA A 97 -24.04 9.47 -0.52
N GLY A 98 -24.38 9.19 0.75
CA GLY A 98 -25.54 8.40 1.13
C GLY A 98 -25.41 6.89 0.80
N ARG A 99 -24.18 6.40 0.59
CA ARG A 99 -23.95 4.95 0.46
C ARG A 99 -23.95 4.30 1.81
N ASP A 100 -24.50 3.10 1.90
CA ASP A 100 -24.46 2.32 3.13
C ASP A 100 -22.99 2.04 3.54
N PRO A 101 -22.53 2.55 4.70
CA PRO A 101 -21.16 2.30 5.18
C PRO A 101 -20.84 0.81 5.33
N ALA A 102 -21.86 -0.02 5.51
CA ALA A 102 -21.70 -1.48 5.59
C ALA A 102 -21.19 -2.09 4.29
N THR A 103 -21.37 -1.42 3.15
CA THR A 103 -20.89 -1.87 1.85
C THR A 103 -19.43 -1.49 1.56
N ILE A 104 -18.78 -0.77 2.47
CA ILE A 104 -17.35 -0.46 2.43
C ILE A 104 -16.94 0.16 1.08
N LEU A 105 -17.32 1.41 0.85
CA LEU A 105 -16.91 2.16 -0.34
C LEU A 105 -15.41 2.44 -0.26
N GLN A 106 -14.59 1.81 -1.13
CA GLN A 106 -13.14 1.91 -1.01
C GLN A 106 -12.43 2.27 -2.31
N GLY A 107 -12.28 1.30 -3.23
CA GLY A 107 -11.53 1.49 -4.45
C GLY A 107 -12.10 2.64 -5.28
N VAL A 108 -11.23 3.55 -5.71
CA VAL A 108 -11.60 4.69 -6.57
C VAL A 108 -10.60 4.84 -7.69
N GLN A 109 -11.08 5.16 -8.90
CA GLN A 109 -10.24 5.46 -10.06
C GLN A 109 -10.98 6.35 -11.05
N TRP A 110 -10.30 7.39 -11.54
CA TRP A 110 -10.80 8.15 -12.68
C TRP A 110 -10.49 7.43 -13.98
N HIS A 111 -11.51 7.25 -14.83
CA HIS A 111 -11.34 6.64 -16.15
C HIS A 111 -12.43 7.14 -17.11
N ASP A 112 -12.03 7.64 -18.26
CA ASP A 112 -12.88 8.04 -19.38
C ASP A 112 -14.09 8.93 -18.99
N GLY A 113 -13.80 10.05 -18.29
CA GLY A 113 -14.82 11.02 -17.88
C GLY A 113 -15.67 10.60 -16.67
N TRP A 114 -15.36 9.48 -16.04
CA TRP A 114 -16.09 8.96 -14.89
C TRP A 114 -15.15 8.68 -13.71
N LEU A 115 -15.64 8.94 -12.51
CA LEU A 115 -15.07 8.38 -11.29
C LEU A 115 -15.68 7.00 -11.05
N TRP A 116 -14.87 5.97 -11.19
CA TRP A 116 -15.25 4.61 -10.84
C TRP A 116 -14.96 4.34 -9.37
N PHE A 117 -15.86 3.59 -8.74
CA PHE A 117 -15.67 3.22 -7.33
C PHE A 117 -16.21 1.82 -7.03
N ALA A 118 -15.58 1.17 -6.05
CA ALA A 118 -15.95 -0.16 -5.62
C ALA A 118 -16.52 -0.16 -4.21
N GLN A 119 -17.55 -0.93 -4.04
CA GLN A 119 -18.14 -1.33 -2.77
C GLN A 119 -18.07 -2.85 -2.64
N LEU A 120 -18.31 -3.40 -1.45
CA LEU A 120 -18.30 -4.86 -1.27
C LEU A 120 -19.20 -5.58 -2.27
N ASN A 121 -20.34 -5.02 -2.57
CA ASN A 121 -21.42 -5.64 -3.36
C ASN A 121 -21.70 -4.93 -4.71
N ALA A 122 -20.91 -3.93 -5.07
CA ALA A 122 -21.09 -3.21 -6.33
C ALA A 122 -19.79 -2.61 -6.86
N ILE A 123 -19.65 -2.49 -8.16
CA ILE A 123 -18.74 -1.59 -8.84
C ILE A 123 -19.59 -0.62 -9.64
N SER A 124 -19.42 0.66 -9.35
CA SER A 124 -20.21 1.74 -9.93
C SER A 124 -19.29 2.81 -10.53
N LYS A 125 -19.89 3.68 -11.36
CA LYS A 125 -19.24 4.89 -11.85
C LYS A 125 -20.15 6.10 -11.66
N ALA A 126 -19.55 7.26 -11.45
CA ALA A 126 -20.26 8.51 -11.20
C ALA A 126 -19.63 9.66 -11.97
N ARG A 127 -20.41 10.64 -12.37
CA ARG A 127 -19.92 11.89 -12.97
C ARG A 127 -20.78 13.09 -12.57
N ASP A 128 -20.15 14.24 -12.57
CA ASP A 128 -20.76 15.56 -12.46
C ASP A 128 -20.97 16.09 -13.87
N THR A 129 -22.23 16.36 -14.25
CA THR A 129 -22.60 16.85 -15.59
C THR A 129 -22.90 18.32 -15.61
N ASN A 130 -23.13 18.95 -14.44
CA ASN A 130 -23.50 20.35 -14.31
C ASN A 130 -22.39 21.24 -13.74
N GLY A 131 -21.29 20.65 -13.23
CA GLY A 131 -20.10 21.36 -12.74
C GLY A 131 -20.20 21.85 -11.29
N ASP A 132 -21.20 21.35 -10.50
CA ASP A 132 -21.38 21.78 -9.11
C ASP A 132 -20.48 21.03 -8.10
N GLY A 133 -19.73 20.03 -8.59
CA GLY A 133 -18.83 19.21 -7.80
C GLY A 133 -19.50 18.01 -7.15
N LYS A 134 -20.75 17.70 -7.49
CA LYS A 134 -21.49 16.51 -7.07
C LYS A 134 -21.80 15.63 -8.26
N ALA A 135 -21.91 14.34 -8.03
CA ALA A 135 -22.29 13.42 -9.08
C ALA A 135 -23.81 13.49 -9.34
N ASP A 136 -24.18 13.91 -10.56
CA ASP A 136 -25.58 13.89 -11.03
C ASP A 136 -25.95 12.51 -11.56
N GLU A 137 -24.99 11.81 -12.14
CA GLU A 137 -25.18 10.48 -12.67
C GLU A 137 -24.37 9.46 -11.89
N VAL A 138 -25.04 8.42 -11.42
CA VAL A 138 -24.41 7.26 -10.76
C VAL A 138 -24.96 5.99 -11.38
N VAL A 139 -24.08 5.19 -11.97
CA VAL A 139 -24.43 3.96 -12.67
C VAL A 139 -23.78 2.78 -11.97
N GLU A 140 -24.58 1.80 -11.54
CA GLU A 140 -24.07 0.51 -11.12
C GLU A 140 -23.72 -0.33 -12.38
N VAL A 141 -22.44 -0.66 -12.51
CA VAL A 141 -21.92 -1.42 -13.66
C VAL A 141 -21.93 -2.92 -13.38
N ILE A 142 -21.53 -3.30 -12.17
CA ILE A 142 -21.52 -4.68 -11.72
C ILE A 142 -22.21 -4.75 -10.36
N GLY A 143 -23.34 -5.42 -10.30
CA GLY A 143 -24.11 -5.61 -9.07
C GLY A 143 -23.72 -6.86 -8.29
N ALA A 144 -24.35 -7.04 -7.14
CA ALA A 144 -24.09 -8.12 -6.20
C ALA A 144 -24.31 -9.53 -6.79
N ASP A 145 -25.15 -9.64 -7.80
CA ASP A 145 -25.44 -10.89 -8.50
C ASP A 145 -24.27 -11.44 -9.31
N ARG A 146 -23.34 -10.55 -9.70
CA ARG A 146 -22.17 -10.90 -10.53
C ARG A 146 -20.84 -10.80 -9.78
N LEU A 147 -20.80 -10.02 -8.71
CA LEU A 147 -19.58 -9.87 -7.90
C LEU A 147 -19.41 -11.00 -6.90
N PRO A 148 -18.18 -11.46 -6.70
CA PRO A 148 -17.85 -12.38 -5.62
C PRO A 148 -17.99 -11.65 -4.27
N THR A 149 -19.18 -11.62 -3.70
CA THR A 149 -19.45 -10.85 -2.49
C THR A 149 -19.24 -11.69 -1.23
N GLY A 150 -19.73 -12.90 -1.20
CA GLY A 150 -19.76 -13.70 0.03
C GLY A 150 -20.42 -12.96 1.21
N ALA A 151 -20.43 -13.57 2.38
CA ALA A 151 -20.86 -12.90 3.60
C ALA A 151 -19.91 -11.75 3.97
N ARG A 152 -20.44 -10.70 4.60
CA ARG A 152 -19.61 -9.64 5.20
C ARG A 152 -18.73 -10.25 6.27
N GLY A 153 -17.47 -9.86 6.33
CA GLY A 153 -16.49 -10.32 7.30
C GLY A 153 -15.14 -10.58 6.65
N GLY A 154 -14.14 -10.87 7.47
CA GLY A 154 -12.77 -11.06 7.00
C GLY A 154 -12.27 -9.85 6.20
N HIS A 155 -11.64 -10.13 5.06
CA HIS A 155 -11.02 -9.13 4.20
C HIS A 155 -12.01 -8.67 3.11
N SER A 156 -12.98 -7.85 3.50
CA SER A 156 -14.09 -7.40 2.64
C SER A 156 -13.80 -6.10 1.87
N TRP A 157 -12.57 -5.60 1.92
CA TRP A 157 -12.13 -4.43 1.17
C TRP A 157 -11.90 -4.78 -0.29
N ARG A 158 -12.68 -4.16 -1.19
CA ARG A 158 -12.65 -4.51 -2.61
C ARG A 158 -11.62 -3.68 -3.37
N ALA A 159 -10.66 -4.34 -4.01
CA ALA A 159 -9.77 -3.71 -4.97
C ALA A 159 -10.51 -3.33 -6.25
N LEU A 160 -10.06 -2.25 -6.89
CA LEU A 160 -10.51 -1.79 -8.20
C LEU A 160 -9.33 -1.31 -9.02
N LEU A 161 -9.25 -1.78 -10.26
CA LEU A 161 -8.38 -1.22 -11.29
C LEU A 161 -9.08 -1.32 -12.65
N ILE A 162 -9.04 -0.25 -13.42
CA ILE A 162 -9.44 -0.24 -14.83
C ILE A 162 -8.18 -0.10 -15.66
N HIS A 163 -7.91 -1.10 -16.48
CA HIS A 163 -6.75 -1.14 -17.35
C HIS A 163 -7.01 -2.01 -18.58
N GLY A 164 -6.50 -1.61 -19.74
CA GLY A 164 -6.57 -2.41 -20.97
C GLY A 164 -8.02 -2.78 -21.39
N GLY A 165 -8.99 -1.90 -21.14
CA GLY A 165 -10.41 -2.15 -21.46
C GLY A 165 -11.10 -3.14 -20.51
N ARG A 166 -10.51 -3.44 -19.34
CA ARG A 166 -11.07 -4.37 -18.36
C ARG A 166 -11.08 -3.76 -16.95
N ILE A 167 -12.02 -4.22 -16.16
CA ILE A 167 -12.13 -3.95 -14.73
C ILE A 167 -11.51 -5.15 -14.00
N TYR A 168 -10.51 -4.91 -13.16
CA TYR A 168 -9.93 -5.91 -12.26
C TYR A 168 -10.41 -5.67 -10.84
N THR A 169 -10.81 -6.73 -10.15
CA THR A 169 -11.29 -6.65 -8.77
C THR A 169 -10.89 -7.88 -7.95
N HIS A 170 -10.76 -7.68 -6.66
CA HIS A 170 -10.43 -8.71 -5.68
C HIS A 170 -11.18 -8.46 -4.37
N VAL A 171 -11.54 -9.54 -3.69
CA VAL A 171 -11.97 -9.56 -2.30
C VAL A 171 -11.23 -10.68 -1.60
N GLY A 172 -10.60 -10.36 -0.48
CA GLY A 172 -9.73 -11.28 0.23
C GLY A 172 -10.46 -12.39 0.99
N ASP A 173 -9.68 -13.18 1.71
CA ASP A 173 -10.19 -14.31 2.48
C ASP A 173 -11.29 -13.91 3.48
N GLN A 174 -12.26 -14.79 3.70
CA GLN A 174 -13.34 -14.60 4.67
C GLN A 174 -12.81 -14.62 6.12
N THR A 175 -11.70 -15.32 6.35
CA THR A 175 -11.05 -15.45 7.65
C THR A 175 -9.57 -15.09 7.56
N ASN A 176 -8.77 -15.47 8.54
CA ASN A 176 -7.31 -15.33 8.48
C ASN A 176 -6.70 -16.23 7.39
N ALA A 177 -7.12 -17.52 7.36
CA ALA A 177 -6.77 -18.48 6.33
C ALA A 177 -7.85 -19.55 6.28
N THR A 178 -8.70 -19.53 5.25
CA THR A 178 -9.78 -20.50 5.09
C THR A 178 -9.28 -21.72 4.32
N ASN A 179 -9.18 -22.87 4.99
CA ASN A 179 -8.80 -24.12 4.35
C ASN A 179 -9.99 -24.71 3.57
N GLU A 180 -10.09 -24.32 2.33
CA GLU A 180 -11.10 -24.83 1.39
C GLU A 180 -10.50 -24.93 -0.01
N PRO A 181 -11.00 -25.83 -0.87
CA PRO A 181 -10.58 -25.89 -2.26
C PRO A 181 -10.73 -24.51 -2.94
N ILE A 182 -9.83 -24.20 -3.89
CA ILE A 182 -9.87 -22.92 -4.62
C ILE A 182 -11.23 -22.66 -5.25
N GLU A 183 -11.89 -23.73 -5.72
CA GLU A 183 -13.17 -23.67 -6.41
C GLU A 183 -14.36 -23.39 -5.48
N ALA A 184 -14.22 -23.63 -4.18
CA ALA A 184 -15.32 -23.53 -3.21
C ALA A 184 -15.80 -22.09 -2.95
N SER A 185 -14.95 -21.11 -3.23
CA SER A 185 -15.26 -19.70 -3.00
C SER A 185 -14.85 -18.82 -4.17
N GLU A 186 -15.55 -17.73 -4.40
CA GLU A 186 -15.15 -16.69 -5.35
C GLU A 186 -14.16 -15.68 -4.74
N ARG A 187 -13.94 -15.75 -3.45
CA ARG A 187 -12.92 -14.96 -2.72
C ARG A 187 -11.51 -15.52 -2.94
N LYS A 188 -10.48 -14.82 -2.52
CA LYS A 188 -9.06 -15.21 -2.69
C LYS A 188 -8.65 -15.28 -4.18
N LYS A 189 -9.38 -14.58 -5.04
CA LYS A 189 -9.23 -14.59 -6.50
C LYS A 189 -9.24 -13.17 -7.05
N ILE A 190 -8.46 -12.96 -8.09
CA ILE A 190 -8.56 -11.75 -8.91
C ILE A 190 -9.48 -12.07 -10.08
N TRP A 191 -10.53 -11.28 -10.22
CA TRP A 191 -11.50 -11.36 -11.31
C TRP A 191 -11.33 -10.18 -12.25
N SER A 192 -11.60 -10.39 -13.53
CA SER A 192 -11.70 -9.31 -14.49
C SER A 192 -13.02 -9.35 -15.25
N PHE A 193 -13.49 -8.18 -15.67
CA PHE A 193 -14.75 -7.98 -16.41
C PHE A 193 -14.50 -7.03 -17.57
N ALA A 194 -15.33 -7.04 -18.60
CA ALA A 194 -15.42 -5.96 -19.58
C ALA A 194 -15.91 -4.66 -18.89
N LEU A 195 -15.72 -3.50 -19.54
CA LEU A 195 -16.10 -2.19 -18.95
C LEU A 195 -17.62 -2.02 -18.76
N ASP A 196 -18.43 -2.82 -19.43
CA ASP A 196 -19.90 -2.89 -19.25
C ASP A 196 -20.31 -3.87 -18.13
N GLY A 197 -19.35 -4.48 -17.45
CA GLY A 197 -19.57 -5.48 -16.41
C GLY A 197 -19.87 -6.89 -16.93
N SER A 198 -19.84 -7.12 -18.23
CA SER A 198 -19.94 -8.45 -18.83
C SER A 198 -18.60 -9.21 -18.84
N ASP A 199 -18.56 -10.37 -19.46
CA ASP A 199 -17.33 -11.16 -19.72
C ASP A 199 -16.46 -11.35 -18.48
N LYS A 200 -17.07 -11.91 -17.40
CA LYS A 200 -16.38 -12.28 -16.17
C LYS A 200 -15.33 -13.36 -16.41
N ARG A 201 -14.07 -13.09 -16.07
CA ARG A 201 -12.96 -14.04 -16.20
C ARG A 201 -12.18 -14.16 -14.92
N LEU A 202 -11.77 -15.38 -14.57
CA LEU A 202 -10.81 -15.63 -13.52
C LEU A 202 -9.42 -15.24 -14.01
N PHE A 203 -8.78 -14.27 -13.32
CA PHE A 203 -7.44 -13.81 -13.68
C PHE A 203 -6.35 -14.51 -12.87
N ALA A 204 -6.50 -14.58 -11.53
CA ALA A 204 -5.53 -15.24 -10.65
C ALA A 204 -6.21 -15.79 -9.39
N THR A 205 -5.52 -16.69 -8.69
CA THR A 205 -6.01 -17.38 -7.49
C THR A 205 -4.96 -17.39 -6.38
N GLY A 206 -5.38 -17.71 -5.15
CA GLY A 206 -4.46 -17.84 -4.02
C GLY A 206 -3.95 -16.49 -3.51
N VAL A 207 -4.74 -15.43 -3.62
CA VAL A 207 -4.46 -14.07 -3.15
C VAL A 207 -5.23 -13.83 -1.86
N ARG A 208 -4.53 -13.55 -0.75
CA ARG A 208 -5.18 -13.40 0.56
C ARG A 208 -5.94 -12.10 0.73
N ASN A 209 -5.27 -10.97 0.56
CA ASN A 209 -5.88 -9.65 0.74
C ASN A 209 -5.09 -8.54 0.04
N THR A 210 -5.30 -8.37 -1.25
CA THR A 210 -4.78 -7.24 -2.03
C THR A 210 -5.86 -6.19 -2.17
N GLU A 211 -5.65 -5.00 -1.58
CA GLU A 211 -6.66 -3.95 -1.56
C GLU A 211 -6.54 -2.95 -2.73
N LYS A 212 -5.39 -2.89 -3.39
CA LYS A 212 -5.15 -2.03 -4.57
C LYS A 212 -4.22 -2.70 -5.56
N PHE A 213 -4.51 -2.50 -6.83
CA PHE A 213 -3.64 -2.87 -7.94
C PHE A 213 -2.97 -1.63 -8.54
N ALA A 214 -1.81 -1.84 -9.15
CA ALA A 214 -1.13 -0.85 -9.97
C ALA A 214 -0.57 -1.49 -11.24
N VAL A 215 -0.44 -0.71 -12.30
CA VAL A 215 0.22 -1.12 -13.53
C VAL A 215 1.60 -0.46 -13.58
N ARG A 216 2.63 -1.25 -13.90
CA ARG A 216 3.97 -0.70 -14.06
C ARG A 216 4.05 0.14 -15.34
N PRO A 217 4.54 1.40 -15.28
CA PRO A 217 4.57 2.30 -16.42
C PRO A 217 5.30 1.70 -17.64
N GLY A 218 4.70 1.88 -18.82
CA GLY A 218 5.23 1.36 -20.08
C GLY A 218 5.00 -0.13 -20.30
N THR A 219 4.23 -0.79 -19.43
CA THR A 219 3.89 -2.21 -19.53
C THR A 219 2.40 -2.43 -19.31
N SER A 220 1.94 -3.69 -19.43
CA SER A 220 0.62 -4.13 -18.97
C SER A 220 0.70 -5.00 -17.70
N GLU A 221 1.83 -4.96 -17.00
CA GLU A 221 2.05 -5.77 -15.81
C GLU A 221 1.19 -5.29 -14.64
N LEU A 222 0.36 -6.20 -14.13
CA LEU A 222 -0.49 -5.98 -12.96
C LEU A 222 0.29 -6.33 -11.69
N TRP A 223 0.38 -5.39 -10.79
CA TRP A 223 1.06 -5.55 -9.50
C TRP A 223 0.11 -5.26 -8.34
N GLY A 224 0.39 -5.88 -7.20
CA GLY A 224 -0.30 -5.61 -5.94
C GLY A 224 0.54 -6.01 -4.74
N VAL A 225 0.22 -5.43 -3.59
CA VAL A 225 0.74 -5.87 -2.30
C VAL A 225 -0.31 -6.71 -1.60
N ASP A 226 0.08 -7.86 -1.09
CA ASP A 226 -0.81 -8.80 -0.39
C ASP A 226 -0.45 -8.85 1.09
N HIS A 227 -1.48 -8.71 1.93
CA HIS A 227 -1.34 -8.94 3.36
C HIS A 227 -1.33 -10.43 3.61
N ASP A 228 -0.28 -10.94 4.21
CA ASP A 228 -0.26 -12.34 4.59
C ASP A 228 -0.98 -12.60 5.92
N ILE A 229 -1.03 -13.87 6.36
CA ILE A 229 -1.79 -14.31 7.52
C ILE A 229 -1.24 -13.72 8.82
N ASP A 230 -2.11 -13.63 9.82
CA ASP A 230 -1.75 -13.32 11.21
C ASP A 230 -1.59 -14.60 12.03
N ASN A 231 -0.83 -14.52 13.13
CA ASN A 231 -0.69 -15.61 14.10
C ASN A 231 -0.18 -16.93 13.47
N MET A 232 0.77 -16.84 12.54
CA MET A 232 1.37 -18.03 11.93
C MET A 232 1.83 -19.00 13.01
N ALA A 233 1.45 -20.27 12.86
CA ALA A 233 1.79 -21.34 13.81
C ALA A 233 1.30 -21.13 15.26
N ALA A 234 0.30 -20.33 15.49
CA ALA A 234 -0.32 -20.19 16.81
C ALA A 234 -0.90 -21.51 17.33
N LYS A 235 -1.22 -22.43 16.42
CA LYS A 235 -1.70 -23.77 16.73
C LYS A 235 -0.90 -24.78 15.91
N LEU A 236 0.14 -25.35 16.49
CA LEU A 236 0.77 -26.54 15.96
C LEU A 236 0.54 -27.68 16.92
N GLU A 237 0.14 -28.84 16.38
CA GLU A 237 0.01 -30.12 17.10
C GLU A 237 -0.56 -30.03 18.54
N GLY A 238 -1.85 -30.18 18.70
CA GLY A 238 -2.47 -30.32 20.01
C GLY A 238 -2.44 -29.06 20.88
N ASP A 239 -2.82 -27.90 20.31
CA ASP A 239 -2.95 -26.60 21.00
C ASP A 239 -1.64 -25.93 21.47
N ARG A 240 -0.48 -26.35 20.98
CA ARG A 240 0.76 -25.62 21.24
C ARG A 240 0.74 -24.30 20.49
N LYS A 241 0.75 -23.21 21.24
CA LYS A 241 0.99 -21.87 20.68
C LYS A 241 2.49 -21.69 20.49
N PHE A 242 2.92 -21.38 19.26
CA PHE A 242 4.25 -20.85 19.06
C PHE A 242 4.38 -19.49 19.73
N GLY A 243 5.56 -19.25 20.27
CA GLY A 243 5.85 -17.97 20.87
C GLY A 243 5.75 -16.82 19.87
N GLN A 244 5.42 -15.65 20.38
CA GLN A 244 5.29 -14.41 19.64
C GLN A 244 6.49 -14.10 18.69
N PRO A 245 7.77 -14.44 19.02
CA PRO A 245 8.90 -14.19 18.11
C PRO A 245 8.78 -14.81 16.72
N ILE A 246 8.09 -15.95 16.57
CA ILE A 246 7.87 -16.54 15.23
C ILE A 246 6.85 -15.70 14.47
N THR A 247 5.72 -15.39 15.09
CA THR A 247 4.66 -14.62 14.44
C THR A 247 5.07 -13.18 14.18
N ASP A 248 5.92 -12.57 15.01
CA ASP A 248 6.41 -11.20 14.81
C ASP A 248 7.14 -11.01 13.47
N HIS A 249 7.78 -12.07 12.96
CA HIS A 249 8.58 -12.03 11.75
C HIS A 249 8.01 -12.85 10.59
N ASN A 250 6.89 -13.56 10.81
CA ASN A 250 6.31 -14.47 9.82
C ASN A 250 4.78 -14.48 9.84
N PRO A 251 4.18 -14.63 8.65
CA PRO A 251 4.81 -14.52 7.35
C PRO A 251 5.01 -13.05 6.93
N PRO A 252 5.95 -12.77 6.02
CA PRO A 252 6.10 -11.44 5.44
C PRO A 252 4.92 -11.10 4.55
N ALA A 253 4.57 -9.81 4.42
CA ALA A 253 3.68 -9.35 3.37
C ALA A 253 4.40 -9.42 2.00
N GLU A 254 3.63 -9.47 0.91
CA GLU A 254 4.14 -9.80 -0.41
C GLU A 254 3.91 -8.67 -1.41
N LEU A 255 4.92 -8.39 -2.23
CA LEU A 255 4.73 -7.64 -3.48
C LEU A 255 4.67 -8.64 -4.63
N ASN A 256 3.54 -8.73 -5.28
CA ASN A 256 3.26 -9.70 -6.33
C ASN A 256 3.11 -9.05 -7.71
N HIS A 257 3.71 -9.66 -8.72
CA HIS A 257 3.38 -9.47 -10.11
C HIS A 257 2.30 -10.48 -10.50
N TYR A 258 1.07 -10.00 -10.62
CA TYR A 258 -0.08 -10.84 -10.96
C TYR A 258 -0.14 -11.09 -12.46
N VAL A 259 -0.27 -12.36 -12.85
CA VAL A 259 -0.42 -12.79 -14.24
C VAL A 259 -1.65 -13.65 -14.42
N GLU A 260 -2.21 -13.65 -15.62
CA GLU A 260 -3.37 -14.49 -15.96
C GLU A 260 -3.04 -15.97 -15.74
N GLY A 261 -3.95 -16.70 -15.08
CA GLY A 261 -3.77 -18.09 -14.69
C GLY A 261 -2.82 -18.32 -13.53
N GLY A 262 -2.28 -17.24 -12.91
CA GLY A 262 -1.36 -17.34 -11.77
C GLY A 262 -2.02 -17.88 -10.51
N PHE A 263 -1.27 -18.68 -9.73
CA PHE A 263 -1.62 -19.11 -8.38
C PHE A 263 -0.56 -18.56 -7.40
N TYR A 264 -1.00 -17.90 -6.30
CA TYR A 264 -0.15 -17.16 -5.36
C TYR A 264 -0.13 -17.77 -3.94
N GLY A 265 -0.48 -19.05 -3.81
CA GLY A 265 -0.19 -19.88 -2.65
C GLY A 265 -1.25 -19.90 -1.56
N HIS A 266 -1.91 -18.79 -1.26
CA HIS A 266 -2.87 -18.73 -0.14
C HIS A 266 -4.06 -19.69 -0.34
N PRO A 267 -4.48 -20.41 0.71
CA PRO A 267 -4.08 -20.35 2.12
C PRO A 267 -2.92 -21.29 2.50
N TRP A 268 -2.44 -22.15 1.60
CA TRP A 268 -1.53 -23.25 1.92
C TRP A 268 -0.05 -22.86 1.96
N LEU A 269 0.29 -21.79 1.28
CA LEU A 269 1.67 -21.29 1.20
C LEU A 269 1.72 -19.83 1.63
N VAL A 270 2.85 -19.42 2.16
CA VAL A 270 3.12 -18.07 2.63
C VAL A 270 4.51 -17.61 2.19
N GLY A 271 4.72 -16.31 2.04
CA GLY A 271 6.02 -15.74 1.67
C GLY A 271 6.59 -16.40 0.42
N LYS A 272 7.86 -16.83 0.47
CA LYS A 272 8.51 -17.52 -0.68
C LYS A 272 8.08 -18.99 -0.80
N ASN A 273 6.80 -19.23 -0.95
CA ASN A 273 6.20 -20.56 -1.09
C ASN A 273 6.54 -21.52 0.06
N GLN A 274 6.69 -20.98 1.27
CA GLN A 274 6.84 -21.80 2.46
C GLN A 274 5.48 -22.40 2.84
N PRO A 275 5.41 -23.66 3.26
CA PRO A 275 4.17 -24.22 3.76
C PRO A 275 3.59 -23.41 4.91
N ASN A 276 2.30 -23.11 4.84
CA ASN A 276 1.58 -22.60 6.01
C ASN A 276 1.52 -23.73 7.05
N LEU A 277 2.08 -23.48 8.22
CA LEU A 277 2.25 -24.49 9.26
C LEU A 277 0.91 -25.03 9.81
N GLU A 278 -0.19 -24.30 9.60
CA GLU A 278 -1.53 -24.76 9.97
C GLU A 278 -2.08 -25.85 9.03
N PHE A 279 -1.51 -25.98 7.83
CA PHE A 279 -2.01 -26.87 6.76
C PHE A 279 -0.98 -27.90 6.28
N LEU A 280 -0.03 -28.30 7.12
CA LEU A 280 1.00 -29.30 6.77
C LEU A 280 0.42 -30.66 6.37
N SER A 281 -0.81 -30.97 6.82
CA SER A 281 -1.51 -32.20 6.46
C SER A 281 -2.28 -32.14 5.13
N GLU A 282 -2.23 -31.00 4.39
CA GLU A 282 -2.88 -30.88 3.08
C GLU A 282 -2.22 -31.82 2.07
N PRO A 283 -2.94 -32.80 1.53
CA PRO A 283 -2.35 -33.83 0.66
C PRO A 283 -1.73 -33.25 -0.62
N ARG A 284 -2.23 -32.12 -1.11
CA ARG A 284 -1.75 -31.45 -2.34
C ARG A 284 -0.72 -30.37 -2.09
N LEU A 285 -0.18 -30.27 -0.88
CA LEU A 285 0.73 -29.19 -0.49
C LEU A 285 1.93 -29.06 -1.44
N MET A 286 2.54 -30.20 -1.82
CA MET A 286 3.66 -30.23 -2.77
C MET A 286 3.26 -29.81 -4.18
N GLU A 287 2.06 -30.15 -4.63
CA GLU A 287 1.52 -29.70 -5.91
C GLU A 287 1.31 -28.20 -5.91
N TYR A 288 0.75 -27.64 -4.83
CA TYR A 288 0.59 -26.20 -4.65
C TYR A 288 1.94 -25.47 -4.65
N ALA A 289 2.93 -25.99 -3.93
CA ALA A 289 4.27 -25.39 -3.87
C ALA A 289 4.98 -25.37 -5.24
N GLN A 290 4.74 -26.36 -6.08
CA GLN A 290 5.28 -26.40 -7.46
C GLN A 290 4.60 -25.44 -8.41
N LYS A 291 3.31 -25.15 -8.19
CA LYS A 291 2.50 -24.29 -9.05
C LYS A 291 2.55 -22.80 -8.64
N ALA A 292 2.76 -22.55 -7.35
CA ALA A 292 2.68 -21.20 -6.81
C ALA A 292 3.80 -20.31 -7.35
N ARG A 293 3.42 -19.09 -7.70
CA ARG A 293 4.36 -18.04 -8.06
C ARG A 293 4.98 -17.46 -6.80
N VAL A 294 6.29 -17.29 -6.83
CA VAL A 294 7.03 -16.68 -5.73
C VAL A 294 6.80 -15.17 -5.78
N PRO A 295 6.54 -14.51 -4.64
CA PRO A 295 6.50 -13.05 -4.56
C PRO A 295 7.77 -12.40 -5.13
N ALA A 296 7.58 -11.29 -5.84
CA ALA A 296 8.71 -10.54 -6.39
C ALA A 296 9.56 -9.87 -5.31
N TRP A 297 8.92 -9.43 -4.22
CA TRP A 297 9.56 -8.84 -3.05
C TRP A 297 8.80 -9.20 -1.78
N LEU A 298 9.52 -9.29 -0.66
CA LEU A 298 8.93 -9.49 0.66
C LEU A 298 9.02 -8.20 1.47
N LEU A 299 7.87 -7.77 1.99
CA LEU A 299 7.74 -6.66 2.91
C LEU A 299 7.73 -7.18 4.35
N PRO A 300 8.04 -6.35 5.36
CA PRO A 300 8.03 -6.80 6.74
C PRO A 300 6.70 -7.43 7.14
N ALA A 301 6.75 -8.52 7.90
CA ALA A 301 5.56 -9.15 8.50
C ALA A 301 4.73 -8.11 9.25
N HIS A 302 3.41 -8.22 9.20
CA HIS A 302 2.47 -7.31 9.86
C HIS A 302 2.57 -5.83 9.45
N SER A 303 3.32 -5.50 8.39
CA SER A 303 3.40 -4.11 7.90
C SER A 303 2.07 -3.59 7.38
N SER A 304 1.11 -4.48 7.10
CA SER A 304 -0.17 -4.15 6.48
C SER A 304 0.03 -3.28 5.24
N ALA A 305 0.82 -3.79 4.29
CA ALA A 305 1.09 -3.13 3.02
C ALA A 305 -0.23 -3.02 2.23
N ASN A 306 -0.79 -1.81 2.19
CA ASN A 306 -2.18 -1.60 1.82
C ASN A 306 -2.37 -1.22 0.35
N SER A 307 -1.42 -0.45 -0.17
CA SER A 307 -1.44 -0.01 -1.57
C SER A 307 -0.04 0.21 -2.11
N LEU A 308 0.05 0.26 -3.43
CA LEU A 308 1.24 0.71 -4.13
C LEU A 308 0.89 1.64 -5.29
N THR A 309 1.85 2.48 -5.67
CA THR A 309 1.86 3.19 -6.95
C THR A 309 3.26 3.14 -7.54
N PHE A 310 3.36 2.95 -8.86
CA PHE A 310 4.62 3.12 -9.56
C PHE A 310 4.81 4.59 -9.92
N TYR A 311 5.99 5.11 -9.68
CA TYR A 311 6.34 6.47 -10.01
C TYR A 311 6.73 6.59 -11.50
N SER A 312 6.02 7.44 -12.22
CA SER A 312 6.24 7.65 -13.66
C SER A 312 6.99 8.94 -13.98
N GLY A 313 7.01 9.88 -13.05
CA GLY A 313 7.58 11.20 -13.18
C GLY A 313 9.10 11.25 -13.13
N SER A 314 9.62 12.48 -13.15
CA SER A 314 11.06 12.77 -13.11
C SER A 314 11.47 13.68 -11.96
N ARG A 315 10.51 14.19 -11.17
CA ARG A 315 10.79 15.14 -10.08
C ARG A 315 11.57 14.51 -8.93
N ILE A 316 11.28 13.26 -8.59
CA ILE A 316 12.03 12.53 -7.56
C ILE A 316 13.22 11.85 -8.26
N PRO A 317 14.46 12.25 -7.97
CA PRO A 317 15.64 11.69 -8.63
C PRO A 317 15.73 10.17 -8.51
N GLY A 318 15.96 9.51 -9.65
CA GLY A 318 16.13 8.05 -9.71
C GLY A 318 14.90 7.23 -9.27
N ALA A 319 13.71 7.84 -9.22
CA ALA A 319 12.51 7.13 -8.78
C ALA A 319 11.64 6.59 -9.91
N ARG A 320 11.91 7.01 -11.15
CA ARG A 320 11.09 6.56 -12.28
C ARG A 320 11.13 5.04 -12.42
N GLY A 321 9.95 4.42 -12.38
CA GLY A 321 9.79 2.97 -12.43
C GLY A 321 9.84 2.27 -11.07
N ASP A 322 10.18 2.98 -9.98
CA ASP A 322 10.11 2.45 -8.63
C ASP A 322 8.67 2.45 -8.11
N ALA A 323 8.38 1.57 -7.16
CA ALA A 323 7.09 1.52 -6.48
C ALA A 323 7.14 2.22 -5.12
N PHE A 324 6.12 3.03 -4.81
CA PHE A 324 5.89 3.54 -3.47
C PHE A 324 4.76 2.76 -2.83
N VAL A 325 5.00 2.26 -1.62
CA VAL A 325 4.08 1.37 -0.88
C VAL A 325 3.65 2.03 0.41
N ALA A 326 2.34 2.17 0.59
CA ALA A 326 1.74 2.61 1.85
C ALA A 326 1.62 1.40 2.79
N GLN A 327 2.42 1.39 3.85
CA GLN A 327 2.40 0.37 4.89
C GLN A 327 1.63 0.92 6.09
N LYS A 328 0.39 0.48 6.24
CA LYS A 328 -0.55 0.99 7.23
C LYS A 328 -0.18 0.61 8.67
N GLY A 329 0.59 -0.44 8.84
CA GLY A 329 0.98 -1.00 10.12
C GLY A 329 -0.06 -1.94 10.73
N GLY A 330 0.43 -2.99 11.34
CA GLY A 330 -0.35 -4.06 11.91
C GLY A 330 -0.64 -3.89 13.41
N TRP A 331 -1.42 -4.82 13.93
CA TRP A 331 -1.76 -4.93 15.34
C TRP A 331 -1.05 -6.11 16.02
N ASN A 332 -0.63 -7.10 15.24
CA ASN A 332 -0.19 -8.42 15.70
C ASN A 332 1.32 -8.56 15.62
N ALA A 333 2.04 -7.65 16.26
CA ALA A 333 3.48 -7.74 16.45
C ALA A 333 3.85 -7.10 17.80
N THR A 334 4.85 -7.66 18.47
CA THR A 334 5.39 -7.13 19.73
C THR A 334 5.94 -5.74 19.53
N GLU A 335 6.76 -5.56 18.47
CA GLU A 335 7.22 -4.26 18.03
C GLU A 335 6.34 -3.73 16.88
N LYS A 336 6.13 -2.43 16.83
CA LYS A 336 5.34 -1.82 15.78
C LYS A 336 6.07 -1.87 14.44
N VAL A 337 5.40 -2.38 13.41
CA VAL A 337 5.95 -2.55 12.05
C VAL A 337 5.04 -1.89 11.03
N GLY A 338 5.62 -1.34 9.97
CA GLY A 338 4.90 -0.54 8.98
C GLY A 338 4.78 0.91 9.42
N TYR A 339 3.58 1.48 9.35
CA TYR A 339 3.29 2.90 9.63
C TYR A 339 4.17 3.85 8.85
N CYS A 340 4.41 3.55 7.58
CA CYS A 340 5.33 4.31 6.74
C CYS A 340 4.91 4.32 5.27
N LEU A 341 5.43 5.28 4.53
CA LEU A 341 5.55 5.20 3.09
C LEU A 341 6.95 4.72 2.77
N SER A 342 7.07 3.61 2.04
CA SER A 342 8.36 3.09 1.58
C SER A 342 8.47 3.17 0.05
N ARG A 343 9.70 3.23 -0.45
CA ARG A 343 10.05 3.15 -1.86
C ARG A 343 10.74 1.81 -2.10
N ILE A 344 10.22 1.03 -3.03
CA ILE A 344 10.84 -0.20 -3.52
C ILE A 344 11.53 0.14 -4.83
N HIS A 345 12.83 -0.07 -4.85
CA HIS A 345 13.67 0.20 -6.01
C HIS A 345 13.54 -0.90 -7.04
N PHE A 346 13.41 -0.52 -8.30
CA PHE A 346 13.33 -1.43 -9.44
C PHE A 346 14.48 -1.20 -10.41
N GLU A 347 15.04 -2.29 -10.93
CA GLU A 347 15.98 -2.30 -12.04
C GLU A 347 15.59 -3.43 -12.99
N ASP A 348 15.51 -3.14 -14.29
CA ASP A 348 15.10 -4.09 -15.32
C ASP A 348 13.79 -4.85 -15.00
N GLY A 349 12.83 -4.13 -14.40
CA GLY A 349 11.52 -4.69 -14.03
C GLY A 349 11.51 -5.57 -12.79
N ARG A 350 12.61 -5.62 -12.02
CA ARG A 350 12.74 -6.43 -10.81
C ARG A 350 13.00 -5.55 -9.59
N PRO A 351 12.29 -5.79 -8.48
CA PRO A 351 12.58 -5.11 -7.22
C PRO A 351 13.90 -5.64 -6.64
N TRP A 352 14.73 -4.74 -6.09
CA TRP A 352 16.02 -5.11 -5.51
C TRP A 352 16.31 -4.47 -4.15
N GLY A 353 15.53 -3.49 -3.72
CA GLY A 353 15.76 -2.83 -2.44
C GLY A 353 14.53 -2.09 -1.94
N GLU A 354 14.47 -1.84 -0.65
CA GLU A 354 13.42 -1.06 0.01
C GLU A 354 14.02 -0.01 0.91
N GLN A 355 13.42 1.20 0.92
CA GLN A 355 13.76 2.25 1.89
C GLN A 355 12.52 3.01 2.34
N LYS A 356 12.45 3.33 3.63
CA LYS A 356 11.42 4.25 4.14
C LYS A 356 11.68 5.67 3.64
N VAL A 357 10.61 6.36 3.22
CA VAL A 357 10.65 7.77 2.84
C VAL A 357 9.90 8.67 3.82
N VAL A 358 8.84 8.15 4.45
CA VAL A 358 8.15 8.78 5.58
C VAL A 358 7.89 7.72 6.64
N ASN A 359 8.12 8.05 7.91
CA ASN A 359 7.85 7.15 9.03
C ASN A 359 6.99 7.85 10.09
N PHE A 360 5.86 7.23 10.42
CA PHE A 360 4.89 7.72 11.40
C PHE A 360 5.02 7.03 12.77
N LEU A 361 6.13 6.37 13.02
CA LEU A 361 6.45 5.83 14.34
C LEU A 361 7.46 6.73 15.06
N ARG A 362 7.05 7.36 16.15
CA ARG A 362 7.93 8.11 17.05
C ARG A 362 8.46 7.19 18.15
N GLY A 363 9.79 7.16 18.33
CA GLY A 363 10.42 6.29 19.33
C GLY A 363 10.12 4.79 19.17
N GLY A 364 9.74 4.34 17.96
CA GLY A 364 9.45 2.94 17.67
C GLY A 364 8.08 2.41 18.14
N SER A 365 7.33 3.20 18.92
CA SER A 365 6.08 2.70 19.53
C SER A 365 4.88 3.63 19.39
N GLU A 366 5.06 4.93 19.33
CA GLU A 366 3.98 5.89 19.19
C GLU A 366 3.56 6.05 17.75
N ILE A 367 2.28 5.77 17.47
CA ILE A 367 1.70 5.84 16.12
C ILE A 367 1.19 7.26 15.88
N LEU A 368 1.79 7.96 14.93
CA LEU A 368 1.43 9.32 14.53
C LEU A 368 0.53 9.37 13.30
N GLY A 369 0.41 8.28 12.55
CA GLY A 369 -0.41 8.14 11.35
C GLY A 369 -0.35 6.74 10.76
N ARG A 370 -1.28 6.43 9.85
CA ARG A 370 -1.40 5.12 9.21
C ARG A 370 -1.61 5.27 7.70
N PRO A 371 -0.53 5.34 6.91
CA PRO A 371 -0.63 5.43 5.45
C PRO A 371 -1.47 4.30 4.86
N ALA A 372 -2.46 4.63 4.03
CA ALA A 372 -3.38 3.65 3.46
C ALA A 372 -3.31 3.58 1.94
N ASP A 373 -3.22 4.70 1.25
CA ASP A 373 -3.08 4.77 -0.20
C ASP A 373 -2.01 5.77 -0.61
N CYS A 374 -1.45 5.58 -1.81
CA CYS A 374 -0.50 6.50 -2.42
C CYS A 374 -0.78 6.61 -3.92
N ILE A 375 -0.73 7.82 -4.45
CA ILE A 375 -0.83 8.13 -5.88
C ILE A 375 0.19 9.20 -6.27
N GLU A 376 0.56 9.24 -7.55
CA GLU A 376 1.37 10.30 -8.13
C GLU A 376 0.50 11.47 -8.57
N ALA A 377 0.89 12.70 -8.21
CA ALA A 377 0.25 13.92 -8.67
C ALA A 377 0.90 14.44 -9.97
N PRO A 378 0.19 15.26 -10.78
CA PRO A 378 0.69 15.75 -12.07
C PRO A 378 2.00 16.55 -11.97
N ASP A 379 2.26 17.19 -10.85
CA ASP A 379 3.50 17.93 -10.58
C ASP A 379 4.69 17.04 -10.17
N GLY A 380 4.49 15.72 -10.11
CA GLY A 380 5.48 14.73 -9.73
C GLY A 380 5.68 14.58 -8.22
N SER A 381 4.83 15.20 -7.39
CA SER A 381 4.73 14.87 -5.96
C SER A 381 3.90 13.60 -5.76
N LEU A 382 3.96 13.03 -4.55
CA LEU A 382 3.09 11.93 -4.15
C LEU A 382 2.02 12.47 -3.19
N LEU A 383 0.78 12.04 -3.40
CA LEU A 383 -0.30 12.20 -2.44
C LEU A 383 -0.53 10.86 -1.76
N PHE A 384 -0.60 10.84 -0.43
CA PHE A 384 -0.93 9.62 0.28
C PHE A 384 -1.85 9.89 1.46
N SER A 385 -2.79 8.98 1.68
CA SER A 385 -3.80 9.09 2.73
C SER A 385 -3.32 8.51 4.05
N ASP A 386 -3.86 9.06 5.14
CA ASP A 386 -3.74 8.57 6.51
C ASP A 386 -5.14 8.26 7.05
N ASP A 387 -5.46 6.97 7.16
CA ASP A 387 -6.80 6.53 7.52
C ASP A 387 -7.15 6.73 9.01
N THR A 388 -6.18 7.00 9.85
CA THR A 388 -6.39 7.27 11.28
C THR A 388 -6.40 8.78 11.56
N GLY A 389 -5.48 9.51 10.95
CA GLY A 389 -5.39 10.96 11.09
C GLY A 389 -6.42 11.73 10.28
N GLY A 390 -7.14 11.05 9.38
CA GLY A 390 -8.15 11.69 8.52
C GLY A 390 -7.53 12.72 7.59
N LYS A 391 -6.33 12.47 7.07
CA LYS A 391 -5.55 13.41 6.28
C LYS A 391 -5.12 12.81 4.95
N VAL A 392 -4.83 13.69 4.00
CA VAL A 392 -4.01 13.39 2.84
C VAL A 392 -2.75 14.23 2.95
N TYR A 393 -1.61 13.60 2.89
CA TYR A 393 -0.31 14.25 2.84
C TYR A 393 0.19 14.39 1.42
N ARG A 394 1.00 15.42 1.19
CA ARG A 394 1.76 15.62 -0.04
C ARG A 394 3.25 15.49 0.27
N LEU A 395 3.92 14.61 -0.47
CA LEU A 395 5.35 14.38 -0.39
C LEU A 395 6.01 14.85 -1.68
N ALA A 396 6.75 15.93 -1.62
CA ALA A 396 7.45 16.52 -2.75
C ALA A 396 8.97 16.39 -2.58
N TRP A 397 9.69 16.28 -3.69
CA TRP A 397 11.14 16.42 -3.67
C TRP A 397 11.51 17.90 -3.59
N ALA A 398 12.21 18.27 -2.54
CA ALA A 398 12.62 19.67 -2.28
C ALA A 398 14.09 19.94 -2.63
N GLY A 399 14.84 18.88 -3.02
CA GLY A 399 16.29 18.99 -3.23
C GLY A 399 17.08 18.85 -1.93
N LYS A 400 18.41 18.90 -2.08
CA LYS A 400 19.34 18.92 -0.94
C LYS A 400 19.53 20.35 -0.43
#